data_f675a847f3fb5c7fba4dfcb27dc6a9b8
#
_entry.id   f675a847f3fb5c7fba4dfcb27dc6a9b8
#
_cell.length_a   1.000
_cell.length_b   1.000
_cell.length_c   1.000
_cell.angle_alpha   90.00
_cell.angle_beta   90.00
_cell.angle_gamma   90.00
#
_symmetry.space_group_name_H-M   'P 1'
#
loop_
_entity.id
_entity.type
_entity.pdbx_description
1 polymer ?
#
loop_
_entity_poly.entity_id
_entity_poly.type
_entity_poly.pdbx_seq_one_letter_code
_entity_poly.pdbx_strand_id
1 'polypeptide(L)'
;MKQIRYTLLVLLAALFLFPYGAGATDAEVLQKDLKIQDVFQRYGRKKNVTMVELSNEMLETYGMTRYKSITIKNDPDALRFTRQCLEADQKGARKIKEVTDDGGVISAYYQLPGKEADINRFVLFKVSSKGVITLVYIEGDLDSDDLIT
;
A
#
# COMPACT_ATOMS: atom_id res chain seq x y z
N MET A 1 -1.84 -17.51 19.02
CA MET A 1 -1.82 -16.58 17.91
C MET A 1 -0.74 -15.54 18.03
N LYS A 2 -0.80 -14.77 19.10
CA LYS A 2 0.18 -13.71 19.28
C LYS A 2 1.57 -14.25 19.50
N GLN A 3 1.67 -15.39 20.10
CA GLN A 3 2.95 -16.04 20.33
C GLN A 3 3.65 -16.36 19.02
N ILE A 4 2.88 -16.68 18.00
CA ILE A 4 3.45 -17.00 16.71
C ILE A 4 4.22 -15.81 16.17
N ARG A 5 3.65 -14.64 16.30
CA ARG A 5 4.31 -13.43 15.83
C ARG A 5 5.60 -13.17 16.57
N TYR A 6 5.58 -13.39 17.87
CA TYR A 6 6.79 -13.19 18.66
C TYR A 6 7.86 -14.17 18.27
N THR A 7 7.46 -15.38 17.97
CA THR A 7 8.40 -16.37 17.49
C THR A 7 9.07 -15.92 16.23
N LEU A 8 8.29 -15.36 15.32
CA LEU A 8 8.85 -14.83 14.09
C LEU A 8 9.83 -13.70 14.35
N LEU A 9 9.49 -12.84 15.29
CA LEU A 9 10.38 -11.75 15.63
C LEU A 9 11.71 -12.28 16.18
N VAL A 10 11.65 -13.31 16.96
CA VAL A 10 12.87 -13.91 17.47
C VAL A 10 13.69 -14.46 16.32
N LEU A 11 13.06 -15.10 15.37
CA LEU A 11 13.77 -15.60 14.20
C LEU A 11 14.41 -14.48 13.42
N LEU A 12 13.69 -13.39 13.25
CA LEU A 12 14.25 -12.24 12.55
C LEU A 12 15.44 -11.68 13.30
N ALA A 13 15.35 -11.63 14.61
CA ALA A 13 16.47 -11.18 15.40
C ALA A 13 17.69 -12.05 15.19
N ALA A 14 17.46 -13.34 15.02
CA ALA A 14 18.55 -14.26 14.78
C ALA A 14 19.30 -13.92 13.49
N LEU A 15 18.62 -13.34 12.53
CA LEU A 15 19.25 -12.93 11.29
C LEU A 15 20.28 -11.84 11.52
N PHE A 16 20.11 -11.07 12.54
CA PHE A 16 21.06 -10.01 12.86
C PHE A 16 22.39 -10.51 13.33
N LEU A 17 22.45 -11.78 13.64
CA LEU A 17 23.72 -12.37 14.01
C LEU A 17 24.66 -12.37 12.84
N PHE A 18 24.16 -12.23 11.65
CA PHE A 18 25.01 -12.09 10.49
C PHE A 18 25.51 -10.67 10.44
N PRO A 19 26.78 -10.49 10.70
CA PRO A 19 27.33 -9.15 10.82
C PRO A 19 27.30 -8.40 9.51
N TYR A 20 27.41 -9.13 8.42
CA TYR A 20 27.28 -8.45 7.17
C TYR A 20 25.82 -8.19 6.93
N GLY A 21 25.55 -7.16 6.32
CA GLY A 21 24.20 -6.68 6.18
C GLY A 21 23.28 -7.54 5.37
N ALA A 22 23.75 -8.61 4.78
CA ALA A 22 22.91 -9.38 3.87
C ALA A 22 21.64 -9.89 4.54
N GLY A 23 21.79 -10.54 5.69
CA GLY A 23 20.63 -11.05 6.40
C GLY A 23 19.73 -9.95 6.91
N ALA A 24 20.32 -8.92 7.47
CA ALA A 24 19.57 -7.79 7.96
C ALA A 24 18.85 -7.08 6.82
N THR A 25 19.54 -6.95 5.68
CA THR A 25 18.95 -6.32 4.52
C THR A 25 17.72 -7.07 4.03
N ASP A 26 17.79 -8.39 4.00
CA ASP A 26 16.64 -9.18 3.58
C ASP A 26 15.47 -9.03 4.54
N ALA A 27 15.74 -9.00 5.83
CA ALA A 27 14.69 -8.80 6.82
C ALA A 27 14.04 -7.43 6.65
N GLU A 28 14.84 -6.41 6.39
CA GLU A 28 14.31 -5.08 6.14
C GLU A 28 13.43 -5.05 4.90
N VAL A 29 13.88 -5.71 3.84
CA VAL A 29 13.10 -5.75 2.60
C VAL A 29 11.74 -6.38 2.85
N LEU A 30 11.68 -7.46 3.62
CA LEU A 30 10.41 -8.13 3.92
C LEU A 30 9.48 -7.26 4.75
N GLN A 31 10.03 -6.39 5.59
CA GLN A 31 9.25 -5.53 6.46
C GLN A 31 9.00 -4.16 5.86
N LYS A 32 9.61 -3.89 4.73
CA LYS A 32 9.53 -2.58 4.12
C LYS A 32 8.12 -2.29 3.67
N ASP A 33 7.74 -1.03 3.75
CA ASP A 33 6.47 -0.60 3.22
C ASP A 33 6.39 -0.82 1.72
N LEU A 34 5.17 -0.80 1.24
CA LEU A 34 4.90 -0.97 -0.17
C LEU A 34 5.52 0.16 -0.99
N LYS A 35 5.83 -0.12 -2.23
CA LYS A 35 6.41 0.88 -3.13
C LYS A 35 5.48 2.06 -3.35
N ILE A 36 4.18 1.86 -3.23
CA ILE A 36 3.23 2.96 -3.38
C ILE A 36 3.44 4.04 -2.34
N GLN A 37 4.08 3.74 -1.21
CA GLN A 37 4.40 4.78 -0.23
C GLN A 37 5.32 5.84 -0.82
N ASP A 38 6.14 5.48 -1.79
CA ASP A 38 6.98 6.44 -2.49
C ASP A 38 6.16 7.45 -3.29
N VAL A 39 4.99 7.06 -3.75
CA VAL A 39 4.09 7.98 -4.45
C VAL A 39 3.65 9.09 -3.50
N PHE A 40 3.22 8.70 -2.30
CA PHE A 40 2.80 9.68 -1.29
C PHE A 40 3.93 10.61 -0.91
N GLN A 41 5.13 10.07 -0.75
CA GLN A 41 6.29 10.89 -0.37
C GLN A 41 6.72 11.81 -1.49
N ARG A 42 6.77 11.31 -2.71
CA ARG A 42 7.29 12.08 -3.84
C ARG A 42 6.35 13.17 -4.29
N TYR A 43 5.05 12.90 -4.30
CA TYR A 43 4.08 13.80 -4.91
C TYR A 43 3.18 14.51 -3.91
N GLY A 44 3.19 14.14 -2.66
CA GLY A 44 2.22 14.60 -1.67
C GLY A 44 2.21 16.10 -1.40
N ARG A 45 3.25 16.81 -1.79
CA ARG A 45 3.35 18.26 -1.52
C ARG A 45 3.33 19.11 -2.78
N LYS A 46 3.03 18.53 -3.92
CA LYS A 46 3.01 19.28 -5.17
C LYS A 46 1.70 20.01 -5.34
N LYS A 47 1.72 21.05 -6.20
CA LYS A 47 0.59 21.97 -6.34
C LYS A 47 -0.67 21.33 -6.87
N ASN A 48 -0.54 20.41 -7.79
CA ASN A 48 -1.69 19.75 -8.44
C ASN A 48 -2.07 18.44 -7.75
N VAL A 49 -1.80 18.36 -6.45
CA VAL A 49 -1.99 17.15 -5.68
C VAL A 49 -2.79 17.44 -4.43
N THR A 50 -3.72 16.55 -4.13
CA THR A 50 -4.49 16.57 -2.89
C THR A 50 -4.18 15.30 -2.13
N MET A 51 -3.80 15.44 -0.87
CA MET A 51 -3.63 14.29 0.02
C MET A 51 -4.64 14.36 1.16
N VAL A 52 -5.14 13.20 1.54
CA VAL A 52 -6.06 13.08 2.67
C VAL A 52 -5.52 12.02 3.62
N GLU A 53 -5.47 12.37 4.89
CA GLU A 53 -5.21 11.45 5.99
C GLU A 53 -6.33 11.64 7.00
N LEU A 54 -6.69 10.58 7.69
CA LEU A 54 -7.80 10.63 8.65
C LEU A 54 -7.25 10.65 10.07
N SER A 55 -7.99 11.32 10.96
CA SER A 55 -7.69 11.33 12.38
C SER A 55 -7.95 9.94 12.98
N ASN A 56 -7.39 9.71 14.17
CA ASN A 56 -7.61 8.45 14.86
C ASN A 56 -9.09 8.17 15.11
N GLU A 57 -9.86 9.20 15.42
CA GLU A 57 -11.28 9.05 15.65
C GLU A 57 -12.02 8.57 14.41
N MET A 58 -11.67 9.15 13.26
CA MET A 58 -12.27 8.72 12.01
C MET A 58 -11.86 7.31 11.65
N LEU A 59 -10.59 6.99 11.86
CA LEU A 59 -10.10 5.65 11.58
C LEU A 59 -10.86 4.60 12.39
N GLU A 60 -11.02 4.84 13.69
CA GLU A 60 -11.76 3.92 14.55
C GLU A 60 -13.19 3.72 14.10
N THR A 61 -13.85 4.80 13.67
CA THR A 61 -15.22 4.74 13.20
C THR A 61 -15.40 3.75 12.06
N TYR A 62 -14.40 3.64 11.20
CA TYR A 62 -14.46 2.78 10.02
C TYR A 62 -13.69 1.48 10.17
N GLY A 63 -13.21 1.16 11.36
CA GLY A 63 -12.44 -0.07 11.56
C GLY A 63 -11.05 -0.05 10.95
N MET A 64 -10.54 1.13 10.67
CA MET A 64 -9.24 1.30 10.04
C MET A 64 -8.17 1.65 11.05
N THR A 65 -6.95 1.24 10.78
CA THR A 65 -5.80 1.67 11.55
C THR A 65 -4.96 2.69 10.79
N ARG A 66 -5.14 2.75 9.47
CA ARG A 66 -4.47 3.75 8.64
C ARG A 66 -5.26 3.99 7.36
N TYR A 67 -5.27 5.23 6.93
CA TYR A 67 -5.86 5.64 5.66
C TYR A 67 -5.03 6.76 5.08
N LYS A 68 -4.67 6.61 3.82
CA LYS A 68 -4.04 7.68 3.04
C LYS A 68 -4.62 7.66 1.64
N SER A 69 -4.92 8.82 1.12
CA SER A 69 -5.26 8.91 -0.30
C SER A 69 -4.53 10.08 -0.93
N ILE A 70 -4.24 9.95 -2.20
CA ILE A 70 -3.62 11.01 -2.98
C ILE A 70 -4.32 11.10 -4.33
N THR A 71 -4.60 12.32 -4.75
CA THR A 71 -5.18 12.61 -6.06
C THR A 71 -4.21 13.52 -6.79
N ILE A 72 -3.77 13.10 -7.97
CA ILE A 72 -2.77 13.82 -8.76
C ILE A 72 -3.36 14.15 -10.11
N LYS A 73 -3.26 15.42 -10.51
CA LYS A 73 -3.79 15.90 -11.77
C LYS A 73 -2.66 16.34 -12.70
N ASN A 74 -2.85 16.08 -13.98
CA ASN A 74 -1.97 16.62 -15.02
C ASN A 74 -0.49 16.25 -14.84
N ASP A 75 -0.21 15.00 -14.51
CA ASP A 75 1.16 14.57 -14.29
C ASP A 75 1.37 13.16 -14.88
N PRO A 76 1.71 13.07 -16.17
CA PRO A 76 1.96 11.77 -16.80
C PRO A 76 3.12 11.00 -16.18
N ASP A 77 4.13 11.70 -15.66
CA ASP A 77 5.25 11.04 -15.01
C ASP A 77 4.80 10.39 -13.71
N ALA A 78 3.91 11.06 -12.98
CA ALA A 78 3.36 10.48 -11.76
C ALA A 78 2.53 9.23 -12.06
N LEU A 79 1.80 9.23 -13.16
CA LEU A 79 1.03 8.07 -13.57
C LEU A 79 1.95 6.88 -13.87
N ARG A 80 3.00 7.14 -14.61
CA ARG A 80 3.97 6.11 -14.96
C ARG A 80 4.64 5.54 -13.70
N PHE A 81 5.05 6.43 -12.81
CA PHE A 81 5.69 6.04 -11.56
C PHE A 81 4.73 5.24 -10.67
N THR A 82 3.49 5.69 -10.55
CA THR A 82 2.49 5.02 -9.74
C THR A 82 2.22 3.60 -10.27
N ARG A 83 2.12 3.46 -11.58
CA ARG A 83 1.92 2.14 -12.18
C ARG A 83 3.09 1.21 -11.91
N GLN A 84 4.32 1.72 -11.95
CA GLN A 84 5.50 0.92 -11.63
C GLN A 84 5.46 0.45 -10.18
N CYS A 85 5.07 1.31 -9.27
CA CYS A 85 4.96 0.95 -7.86
C CYS A 85 3.90 -0.12 -7.64
N LEU A 86 2.74 0.04 -8.28
CA LEU A 86 1.67 -0.95 -8.19
C LEU A 86 2.13 -2.31 -8.72
N GLU A 87 2.82 -2.31 -9.83
CA GLU A 87 3.31 -3.55 -10.42
C GLU A 87 4.26 -4.27 -9.47
N ALA A 88 5.12 -3.54 -8.80
CA ALA A 88 6.03 -4.13 -7.82
C ALA A 88 5.27 -4.68 -6.61
N ASP A 89 4.29 -3.93 -6.13
CA ASP A 89 3.57 -4.30 -4.91
C ASP A 89 2.59 -5.45 -5.12
N GLN A 90 2.09 -5.61 -6.34
CA GLN A 90 1.08 -6.64 -6.59
C GLN A 90 1.61 -8.05 -6.49
N LYS A 91 2.92 -8.24 -6.49
CA LYS A 91 3.52 -9.57 -6.52
C LYS A 91 3.15 -10.45 -5.33
N GLY A 92 2.85 -9.89 -4.19
CA GLY A 92 2.40 -10.68 -3.05
C GLY A 92 0.94 -10.45 -2.71
N ALA A 93 0.21 -9.80 -3.59
CA ALA A 93 -1.13 -9.35 -3.30
C ALA A 93 -2.19 -10.28 -3.89
N ARG A 94 -3.36 -10.27 -3.26
CA ARG A 94 -4.55 -10.87 -3.83
C ARG A 94 -5.26 -9.81 -4.67
N LYS A 95 -5.31 -10.04 -5.95
CA LYS A 95 -5.99 -9.11 -6.86
C LYS A 95 -7.50 -9.32 -6.72
N ILE A 96 -8.21 -8.28 -6.35
CA ILE A 96 -9.66 -8.33 -6.24
C ILE A 96 -10.28 -7.84 -7.54
N LYS A 97 -9.72 -6.78 -8.11
CA LYS A 97 -10.22 -6.24 -9.37
C LYS A 97 -9.08 -5.54 -10.10
N GLU A 98 -9.06 -5.67 -11.41
CA GLU A 98 -8.13 -4.92 -12.23
C GLU A 98 -8.78 -4.67 -13.59
N VAL A 99 -8.71 -3.44 -14.04
CA VAL A 99 -9.20 -3.04 -15.34
C VAL A 99 -8.06 -2.42 -16.12
N THR A 100 -7.85 -2.89 -17.33
CA THR A 100 -6.79 -2.37 -18.21
C THR A 100 -7.41 -1.88 -19.50
N ASP A 101 -6.73 -0.93 -20.11
CA ASP A 101 -7.03 -0.50 -21.47
C ASP A 101 -5.72 -0.46 -22.25
N ASP A 102 -5.73 0.16 -23.44
CA ASP A 102 -4.55 0.21 -24.30
C ASP A 102 -3.36 0.90 -23.65
N GLY A 103 -3.61 1.78 -22.70
CA GLY A 103 -2.56 2.53 -22.02
C GLY A 103 -2.04 1.88 -20.76
N GLY A 104 -2.62 0.76 -20.35
CA GLY A 104 -2.23 0.07 -19.13
C GLY A 104 -3.37 -0.03 -18.12
N VAL A 105 -3.02 -0.28 -16.87
CA VAL A 105 -4.01 -0.43 -15.81
C VAL A 105 -4.68 0.92 -15.51
N ILE A 106 -6.00 0.94 -15.52
CA ILE A 106 -6.78 2.14 -15.21
C ILE A 106 -7.54 2.02 -13.90
N SER A 107 -7.68 0.81 -13.37
CA SER A 107 -8.28 0.59 -12.06
C SER A 107 -7.72 -0.67 -11.46
N ALA A 108 -7.41 -0.65 -10.18
CA ALA A 108 -6.88 -1.82 -9.49
C ALA A 108 -7.32 -1.80 -8.04
N TYR A 109 -7.58 -2.99 -7.51
CA TYR A 109 -7.94 -3.17 -6.11
C TYR A 109 -7.25 -4.45 -5.65
N TYR A 110 -6.28 -4.29 -4.75
CA TYR A 110 -5.49 -5.40 -4.22
C TYR A 110 -5.61 -5.49 -2.71
N GLN A 111 -5.54 -6.70 -2.21
CA GLN A 111 -5.42 -6.96 -0.78
C GLN A 111 -4.06 -7.59 -0.51
N LEU A 112 -3.36 -7.09 0.49
CA LEU A 112 -2.06 -7.60 0.90
C LEU A 112 -2.13 -8.07 2.34
N PRO A 113 -1.28 -9.03 2.72
CA PRO A 113 -1.20 -9.43 4.12
C PRO A 113 -0.84 -8.24 4.99
N GLY A 114 -1.49 -8.13 6.12
CA GLY A 114 -1.15 -7.10 7.09
C GLY A 114 0.08 -7.46 7.88
N LYS A 115 0.57 -6.50 8.63
CA LYS A 115 1.70 -6.71 9.54
C LYS A 115 1.29 -7.49 10.77
N GLU A 116 0.02 -7.53 11.07
CA GLU A 116 -0.55 -8.25 12.20
C GLU A 116 -1.68 -9.16 11.71
N ALA A 117 -2.01 -10.17 12.54
CA ALA A 117 -2.92 -11.24 12.12
C ALA A 117 -4.30 -10.76 11.70
N ASP A 118 -4.84 -9.77 12.40
CA ASP A 118 -6.21 -9.32 12.15
C ASP A 118 -6.26 -8.06 11.28
N ILE A 119 -5.15 -7.64 10.75
CA ILE A 119 -5.07 -6.42 9.97
C ILE A 119 -4.79 -6.78 8.51
N ASN A 120 -5.63 -6.32 7.64
CA ASN A 120 -5.43 -6.42 6.20
C ASN A 120 -4.99 -5.09 5.64
N ARG A 121 -4.31 -5.14 4.51
CA ARG A 121 -3.89 -3.94 3.80
C ARG A 121 -4.53 -3.93 2.42
N PHE A 122 -4.98 -2.77 1.99
CA PHE A 122 -5.66 -2.63 0.71
C PHE A 122 -5.08 -1.47 -0.07
N VAL A 123 -4.98 -1.67 -1.36
CA VAL A 123 -4.54 -0.63 -2.29
C VAL A 123 -5.60 -0.50 -3.37
N LEU A 124 -6.08 0.73 -3.56
CA LEU A 124 -7.05 1.05 -4.59
C LEU A 124 -6.44 2.12 -5.50
N PHE A 125 -6.52 1.88 -6.79
CA PHE A 125 -5.96 2.78 -7.79
C PHE A 125 -6.97 3.02 -8.88
N LYS A 126 -7.05 4.25 -9.35
CA LYS A 126 -7.89 4.60 -10.48
C LYS A 126 -7.28 5.77 -11.23
N VAL A 127 -7.35 5.72 -12.55
CA VAL A 127 -7.05 6.88 -13.38
C VAL A 127 -8.25 7.17 -14.26
N SER A 128 -8.68 8.43 -14.26
CA SER A 128 -9.83 8.85 -15.03
C SER A 128 -9.45 9.10 -16.49
N SER A 129 -10.47 9.27 -17.34
CA SER A 129 -10.24 9.61 -18.75
C SER A 129 -9.50 10.94 -18.92
N LYS A 130 -9.53 11.79 -17.90
CA LYS A 130 -8.82 13.07 -17.91
C LYS A 130 -7.41 12.96 -17.30
N GLY A 131 -6.98 11.75 -16.97
CA GLY A 131 -5.66 11.55 -16.43
C GLY A 131 -5.51 11.85 -14.93
N VAL A 132 -6.63 12.00 -14.23
CA VAL A 132 -6.58 12.21 -12.78
C VAL A 132 -6.32 10.87 -12.10
N ILE A 133 -5.25 10.83 -11.32
CA ILE A 133 -4.83 9.63 -10.60
C ILE A 133 -5.39 9.68 -9.18
N THR A 134 -6.00 8.59 -8.75
CA THR A 134 -6.41 8.43 -7.36
C THR A 134 -5.76 7.15 -6.83
N LEU A 135 -5.05 7.26 -5.72
CA LEU A 135 -4.41 6.14 -5.06
C LEU A 135 -4.80 6.17 -3.59
N VAL A 136 -5.33 5.06 -3.10
CA VAL A 136 -5.79 4.94 -1.73
C VAL A 136 -5.10 3.75 -1.08
N TYR A 137 -4.59 3.95 0.12
CA TYR A 137 -4.00 2.91 0.94
C TYR A 137 -4.74 2.82 2.27
N ILE A 138 -5.16 1.62 2.63
CA ILE A 138 -5.95 1.37 3.83
C ILE A 138 -5.34 0.19 4.60
N GLU A 139 -5.26 0.33 5.92
CA GLU A 139 -4.99 -0.79 6.82
C GLU A 139 -6.13 -0.86 7.82
N GLY A 140 -6.55 -2.06 8.15
CA GLY A 140 -7.58 -2.21 9.16
C GLY A 140 -8.06 -3.63 9.31
N ASP A 141 -8.88 -3.81 10.32
CA ASP A 141 -9.60 -5.05 10.55
C ASP A 141 -10.86 -5.02 9.68
N LEU A 142 -10.63 -5.20 8.39
CA LEU A 142 -11.64 -5.08 7.36
C LEU A 142 -11.50 -6.24 6.38
N ASP A 143 -12.60 -6.62 5.78
CA ASP A 143 -12.61 -7.55 4.65
C ASP A 143 -12.67 -6.77 3.34
N SER A 144 -12.30 -7.44 2.27
CA SER A 144 -12.35 -6.80 0.95
C SER A 144 -13.76 -6.32 0.60
N ASP A 145 -14.78 -7.01 1.07
CA ASP A 145 -16.16 -6.63 0.78
C ASP A 145 -16.58 -5.34 1.47
N ASP A 146 -15.95 -5.00 2.58
CA ASP A 146 -16.26 -3.78 3.30
C ASP A 146 -15.93 -2.52 2.50
N LEU A 147 -15.05 -2.63 1.53
CA LEU A 147 -14.57 -1.51 0.74
C LEU A 147 -15.22 -1.43 -0.64
N ILE A 148 -16.08 -2.36 -0.96
CA ILE A 148 -16.79 -2.35 -2.23
C ILE A 148 -18.15 -1.66 -2.01
N THR A 149 -18.38 -0.62 -2.73
CA THR A 149 -19.65 0.11 -2.65
C THR A 149 -20.31 0.19 -4.01
#